data_16fec8833be71d6c18b1b6e8f37ad90e
#
_entry.id   16fec8833be71d6c18b1b6e8f37ad90e
#
_cell.length_a   1.000
_cell.length_b   1.000
_cell.length_c   1.000
_cell.angle_alpha   90.00
_cell.angle_beta   90.00
_cell.angle_gamma   90.00
#
_symmetry.space_group_name_H-M   'P 1'
#
loop_
_entity.id
_entity.type
_entity.pdbx_description
1 polymer ?
#
loop_
_entity_poly.entity_id
_entity_poly.type
_entity_poly.pdbx_seq_one_letter_code
_entity_poly.pdbx_strand_id
1 'polypeptide(L)'
;DMTLQSRLFEQQLAFAQRYQKPVILHLKGREKEALEYLRHYENRYLVHWYSCDAWLQEYIDLGCWFTVGPSLPFDEAVQHVAACVPLDRMLVETDGISACTWCENRKVAPKEHGAILKRSMHKISEIRNISYEKLQEQMVLNCEKFIGQRFPF
;
A
#
# COMPACT_ATOMS: atom_id res chain seq x y z
N ASP A 1 -2.30 5.48 25.19
CA ASP A 1 -3.65 6.00 25.36
C ASP A 1 -4.35 6.08 23.99
N MET A 2 -5.36 5.24 23.79
CA MET A 2 -6.11 5.13 22.53
C MET A 2 -6.84 6.43 22.17
N THR A 3 -7.38 7.14 23.16
CA THR A 3 -8.08 8.42 22.97
C THR A 3 -7.14 9.47 22.39
N LEU A 4 -5.92 9.56 22.90
CA LEU A 4 -4.92 10.48 22.39
C LEU A 4 -4.50 10.11 20.96
N GLN A 5 -4.30 8.81 20.68
CA GLN A 5 -3.93 8.34 19.35
C GLN A 5 -5.01 8.66 18.31
N SER A 6 -6.28 8.39 18.61
CA SER A 6 -7.40 8.71 17.73
C SER A 6 -7.51 10.21 17.46
N ARG A 7 -7.36 11.02 18.49
CA ARG A 7 -7.40 12.49 18.37
C ARG A 7 -6.24 13.02 17.49
N LEU A 8 -5.04 12.49 17.67
CA LEU A 8 -3.89 12.86 16.84
C LEU A 8 -4.07 12.41 15.39
N PHE A 9 -4.60 11.22 15.18
CA PHE A 9 -4.91 10.70 13.84
C PHE A 9 -5.89 11.62 13.12
N GLU A 10 -6.98 11.99 13.77
CA GLU A 10 -7.99 12.89 13.22
C GLU A 10 -7.39 14.27 12.88
N GLN A 11 -6.57 14.83 13.76
CA GLN A 11 -5.86 16.09 13.48
C GLN A 11 -4.94 16.01 12.27
N GLN A 12 -4.25 14.89 12.08
CA GLN A 12 -3.40 14.65 10.91
C GLN A 12 -4.21 14.55 9.62
N LEU A 13 -5.39 13.89 9.64
CA LEU A 13 -6.29 13.83 8.49
C LEU A 13 -6.80 15.23 8.10
N ALA A 14 -7.25 16.01 9.07
CA ALA A 14 -7.68 17.40 8.86
C ALA A 14 -6.55 18.28 8.30
N PHE A 15 -5.33 18.11 8.83
CA PHE A 15 -4.15 18.81 8.32
C PHE A 15 -3.84 18.42 6.87
N ALA A 16 -3.83 17.14 6.56
CA ALA A 16 -3.59 16.64 5.22
C ALA A 16 -4.62 17.18 4.22
N GLN A 17 -5.91 17.18 4.57
CA GLN A 17 -6.97 17.77 3.76
C GLN A 17 -6.75 19.26 3.51
N ARG A 18 -6.47 20.02 4.59
CA ARG A 18 -6.22 21.47 4.49
C ARG A 18 -5.09 21.82 3.53
N TYR A 19 -4.03 21.01 3.53
CA TYR A 19 -2.83 21.24 2.69
C TYR A 19 -2.80 20.39 1.42
N GLN A 20 -3.89 19.67 1.12
CA GLN A 20 -4.03 18.79 -0.05
C GLN A 20 -2.88 17.79 -0.19
N LYS A 21 -2.44 17.21 0.94
CA LYS A 21 -1.35 16.23 0.98
C LYS A 21 -1.90 14.80 0.93
N PRO A 22 -1.25 13.90 0.17
CA PRO A 22 -1.55 12.49 0.25
C PRO A 22 -1.19 11.95 1.64
N VAL A 23 -1.92 10.94 2.10
CA VAL A 23 -1.74 10.32 3.41
C VAL A 23 -1.34 8.86 3.22
N ILE A 24 -0.23 8.46 3.82
CA ILE A 24 0.16 7.05 3.92
C ILE A 24 -0.31 6.53 5.29
N LEU A 25 -1.08 5.45 5.26
CA LEU A 25 -1.74 4.88 6.43
C LEU A 25 -1.10 3.55 6.81
N HIS A 26 -0.64 3.44 8.05
CA HIS A 26 -0.26 2.18 8.67
C HIS A 26 -1.34 1.78 9.68
N LEU A 27 -2.19 0.80 9.33
CA LEU A 27 -3.45 0.53 10.02
C LEU A 27 -3.50 -0.80 10.77
N LYS A 28 -2.42 -1.55 10.82
CA LYS A 28 -2.35 -2.92 11.32
C LYS A 28 -3.14 -3.13 12.62
N GLY A 29 -4.24 -3.90 12.52
CA GLY A 29 -5.14 -4.18 13.63
C GLY A 29 -6.12 -3.05 14.00
N ARG A 30 -6.24 -2.01 13.14
CA ARG A 30 -7.17 -0.86 13.33
C ARG A 30 -7.92 -0.50 12.04
N GLU A 31 -8.03 -1.44 11.14
CA GLU A 31 -8.62 -1.21 9.82
C GLU A 31 -10.08 -0.77 9.92
N LYS A 32 -10.85 -1.39 10.82
CA LYS A 32 -12.27 -1.02 11.02
C LYS A 32 -12.43 0.39 11.57
N GLU A 33 -11.73 0.68 12.65
CA GLU A 33 -11.84 1.98 13.33
C GLU A 33 -11.33 3.12 12.46
N ALA A 34 -10.29 2.89 11.67
CA ALA A 34 -9.76 3.90 10.76
C ALA A 34 -10.79 4.31 9.69
N LEU A 35 -11.57 3.39 9.14
CA LEU A 35 -12.62 3.70 8.16
C LEU A 35 -13.60 4.75 8.66
N GLU A 36 -13.95 4.72 9.96
CA GLU A 36 -14.87 5.69 10.56
C GLU A 36 -14.33 7.12 10.43
N TYR A 37 -13.02 7.31 10.63
CA TYR A 37 -12.37 8.61 10.48
C TYR A 37 -12.17 8.99 9.01
N LEU A 38 -11.69 8.06 8.18
CA LEU A 38 -11.33 8.35 6.79
C LEU A 38 -12.52 8.86 5.97
N ARG A 39 -13.73 8.41 6.28
CA ARG A 39 -14.98 8.82 5.61
C ARG A 39 -15.33 10.30 5.81
N HIS A 40 -14.78 10.95 6.82
CA HIS A 40 -15.05 12.34 7.15
C HIS A 40 -14.10 13.35 6.50
N TYR A 41 -13.06 12.86 5.79
CA TYR A 41 -12.02 13.70 5.19
C TYR A 41 -11.79 13.35 3.73
N GLU A 42 -11.69 14.37 2.88
CA GLU A 42 -11.36 14.21 1.45
C GLU A 42 -9.84 14.24 1.24
N ASN A 43 -9.20 13.10 1.33
CA ASN A 43 -7.76 12.94 1.12
C ASN A 43 -7.47 11.85 0.08
N ARG A 44 -6.27 11.88 -0.51
CA ARG A 44 -5.72 10.72 -1.21
C ARG A 44 -5.06 9.81 -0.18
N TYR A 45 -5.65 8.63 0.03
CA TYR A 45 -5.17 7.66 0.99
C TYR A 45 -4.38 6.56 0.30
N LEU A 46 -3.21 6.20 0.83
CA LEU A 46 -2.46 4.99 0.51
C LEU A 46 -2.43 4.11 1.74
N VAL A 47 -3.06 2.95 1.67
CA VAL A 47 -2.98 1.96 2.75
C VAL A 47 -1.72 1.14 2.53
N HIS A 48 -0.78 1.31 3.45
CA HIS A 48 0.51 0.66 3.43
C HIS A 48 0.37 -0.80 3.86
N TRP A 49 0.87 -1.70 2.99
CA TRP A 49 0.96 -3.13 3.21
C TRP A 49 -0.30 -3.74 3.85
N TYR A 50 -1.45 -3.52 3.18
CA TYR A 50 -2.72 -4.08 3.65
C TYR A 50 -2.66 -5.61 3.70
N SER A 51 -2.97 -6.21 4.84
CA SER A 51 -2.94 -7.66 5.07
C SER A 51 -4.04 -8.13 6.03
N CYS A 52 -5.19 -7.41 6.02
CA CYS A 52 -6.38 -7.79 6.77
C CYS A 52 -7.32 -8.60 5.88
N ASP A 53 -7.96 -9.62 6.43
CA ASP A 53 -8.92 -10.47 5.72
C ASP A 53 -10.30 -9.82 5.55
N ALA A 54 -10.52 -8.66 6.19
CA ALA A 54 -11.78 -7.94 6.18
C ALA A 54 -11.60 -6.48 5.74
N TRP A 55 -12.68 -5.81 5.39
CA TRP A 55 -12.75 -4.37 5.09
C TRP A 55 -12.04 -3.92 3.81
N LEU A 56 -11.46 -4.81 3.01
CA LEU A 56 -10.75 -4.45 1.78
C LEU A 56 -11.66 -3.72 0.81
N GLN A 57 -12.89 -4.20 0.64
CA GLN A 57 -13.85 -3.60 -0.30
C GLN A 57 -14.23 -2.18 0.12
N GLU A 58 -14.42 -1.92 1.40
CA GLU A 58 -14.75 -0.59 1.93
C GLU A 58 -13.62 0.42 1.66
N TYR A 59 -12.36 -0.01 1.77
CA TYR A 59 -11.22 0.81 1.40
C TYR A 59 -11.13 1.05 -0.10
N ILE A 60 -11.45 0.04 -0.92
CA ILE A 60 -11.52 0.18 -2.39
C ILE A 60 -12.60 1.17 -2.77
N ASP A 61 -13.79 1.08 -2.18
CA ASP A 61 -14.94 1.96 -2.42
C ASP A 61 -14.67 3.41 -1.97
N LEU A 62 -13.90 3.58 -0.89
CA LEU A 62 -13.43 4.88 -0.43
C LEU A 62 -12.38 5.51 -1.39
N GLY A 63 -11.93 4.78 -2.39
CA GLY A 63 -10.96 5.28 -3.37
C GLY A 63 -9.50 5.18 -2.92
N CYS A 64 -9.20 4.39 -1.90
CA CYS A 64 -7.86 4.21 -1.39
C CYS A 64 -6.91 3.58 -2.42
N TRP A 65 -5.65 3.95 -2.31
CA TRP A 65 -4.50 3.31 -2.93
C TRP A 65 -3.93 2.27 -1.97
N PHE A 66 -3.18 1.31 -2.52
CA PHE A 66 -2.60 0.23 -1.71
C PHE A 66 -1.17 -0.04 -2.13
N THR A 67 -0.31 -0.32 -1.16
CA THR A 67 0.98 -0.95 -1.44
C THR A 67 0.91 -2.44 -1.16
N VAL A 68 1.54 -3.22 -2.03
CA VAL A 68 1.74 -4.65 -1.88
C VAL A 68 3.16 -4.87 -1.34
N GLY A 69 3.25 -5.40 -0.13
CA GLY A 69 4.50 -5.59 0.59
C GLY A 69 5.26 -6.86 0.21
N PRO A 70 6.46 -7.06 0.79
CA PRO A 70 7.37 -8.14 0.45
C PRO A 70 6.87 -9.53 0.88
N SER A 71 5.82 -9.62 1.73
CA SER A 71 5.20 -10.88 2.12
C SER A 71 4.31 -11.50 1.04
N LEU A 72 4.04 -10.81 -0.06
CA LEU A 72 3.17 -11.28 -1.14
C LEU A 72 3.37 -12.75 -1.55
N PRO A 73 4.58 -13.29 -1.69
CA PRO A 73 4.75 -14.70 -2.08
C PRO A 73 4.26 -15.71 -1.03
N PHE A 74 4.08 -15.28 0.22
CA PHE A 74 3.86 -16.16 1.37
C PHE A 74 2.56 -15.87 2.15
N ASP A 75 1.88 -14.78 1.84
CA ASP A 75 0.75 -14.23 2.61
C ASP A 75 -0.51 -14.19 1.73
N GLU A 76 -1.47 -15.05 2.04
CA GLU A 76 -2.72 -15.17 1.27
C GLU A 76 -3.56 -13.89 1.32
N ALA A 77 -3.56 -13.16 2.44
CA ALA A 77 -4.28 -11.90 2.54
C ALA A 77 -3.68 -10.84 1.61
N VAL A 78 -2.34 -10.77 1.52
CA VAL A 78 -1.65 -9.87 0.59
C VAL A 78 -1.84 -10.31 -0.87
N GLN A 79 -1.92 -11.62 -1.16
CA GLN A 79 -2.28 -12.12 -2.49
C GLN A 79 -3.71 -11.74 -2.86
N HIS A 80 -4.64 -11.80 -1.92
CA HIS A 80 -6.01 -11.34 -2.12
C HIS A 80 -6.08 -9.85 -2.45
N VAL A 81 -5.32 -9.02 -1.72
CA VAL A 81 -5.16 -7.58 -2.03
C VAL A 81 -4.64 -7.40 -3.47
N ALA A 82 -3.56 -8.10 -3.82
CA ALA A 82 -3.00 -8.04 -5.16
C ALA A 82 -3.99 -8.50 -6.24
N ALA A 83 -4.93 -9.39 -5.94
CA ALA A 83 -5.97 -9.85 -6.86
C ALA A 83 -7.15 -8.88 -7.00
N CYS A 84 -7.57 -8.20 -5.93
CA CYS A 84 -8.84 -7.46 -5.87
C CYS A 84 -8.69 -5.95 -6.09
N VAL A 85 -7.59 -5.35 -5.62
CA VAL A 85 -7.39 -3.88 -5.70
C VAL A 85 -7.33 -3.42 -7.16
N PRO A 86 -7.97 -2.31 -7.55
CA PRO A 86 -7.83 -1.74 -8.89
C PRO A 86 -6.36 -1.53 -9.27
N LEU A 87 -5.98 -2.03 -10.45
CA LEU A 87 -4.57 -2.00 -10.87
C LEU A 87 -4.02 -0.57 -10.97
N ASP A 88 -4.86 0.42 -11.28
CA ASP A 88 -4.51 1.83 -11.36
C ASP A 88 -4.42 2.53 -9.99
N ARG A 89 -4.59 1.79 -8.90
CA ARG A 89 -4.44 2.25 -7.50
C ARG A 89 -3.55 1.33 -6.66
N MET A 90 -2.74 0.52 -7.32
CA MET A 90 -1.79 -0.38 -6.69
C MET A 90 -0.36 0.14 -6.84
N LEU A 91 0.46 -0.04 -5.81
CA LEU A 91 1.90 0.17 -5.79
C LEU A 91 2.58 -1.03 -5.14
N VAL A 92 3.90 -1.13 -5.28
CA VAL A 92 4.71 -2.22 -4.70
C VAL A 92 5.80 -1.62 -3.83
N GLU A 93 6.08 -2.27 -2.71
CA GLU A 93 7.07 -1.80 -1.75
C GLU A 93 7.89 -2.94 -1.13
N THR A 94 8.97 -2.58 -0.44
CA THR A 94 9.79 -3.50 0.34
C THR A 94 9.72 -3.24 1.84
N ASP A 95 9.25 -2.08 2.25
CA ASP A 95 9.19 -1.60 3.64
C ASP A 95 10.54 -1.72 4.40
N GLY A 96 11.64 -1.67 3.64
CA GLY A 96 12.98 -1.67 4.18
C GLY A 96 13.57 -3.04 4.52
N ILE A 97 14.83 -3.03 4.98
CA ILE A 97 15.62 -4.26 5.23
C ILE A 97 15.00 -5.12 6.33
N SER A 98 14.48 -4.51 7.38
CA SER A 98 13.90 -5.23 8.52
C SER A 98 12.65 -6.01 8.11
N ALA A 99 11.78 -5.40 7.30
CA ALA A 99 10.59 -6.04 6.76
C ALA A 99 10.95 -7.20 5.83
N CYS A 100 11.88 -6.98 4.90
CA CYS A 100 12.37 -8.04 4.04
C CYS A 100 12.99 -9.20 4.83
N THR A 101 13.80 -8.90 5.85
CA THR A 101 14.43 -9.90 6.73
C THR A 101 13.37 -10.72 7.46
N TRP A 102 12.31 -10.07 7.94
CA TRP A 102 11.19 -10.75 8.59
C TRP A 102 10.43 -11.66 7.62
N CYS A 103 10.07 -11.16 6.43
CA CYS A 103 9.37 -11.95 5.41
C CYS A 103 10.17 -13.15 4.92
N GLU A 104 11.47 -12.97 4.70
CA GLU A 104 12.36 -14.01 4.17
C GLU A 104 12.80 -15.01 5.26
N ASN A 105 12.54 -14.73 6.53
CA ASN A 105 13.05 -15.48 7.68
C ASN A 105 14.58 -15.73 7.60
N ARG A 106 15.33 -14.75 7.06
CA ARG A 106 16.78 -14.75 6.94
C ARG A 106 17.31 -13.32 6.85
N LYS A 107 18.57 -13.11 7.16
CA LYS A 107 19.21 -11.80 6.97
C LYS A 107 19.22 -11.42 5.50
N VAL A 108 18.70 -10.23 5.18
CA VAL A 108 18.66 -9.64 3.85
C VAL A 108 19.68 -8.49 3.77
N ALA A 109 20.47 -8.47 2.72
CA ALA A 109 21.41 -7.38 2.46
C ALA A 109 20.75 -6.27 1.63
N PRO A 110 21.18 -4.99 1.74
CA PRO A 110 20.59 -3.87 0.97
C PRO A 110 20.54 -4.09 -0.54
N LYS A 111 21.55 -4.75 -1.11
CA LYS A 111 21.63 -5.07 -2.53
C LYS A 111 20.53 -6.03 -3.03
N GLU A 112 19.86 -6.74 -2.13
CA GLU A 112 18.80 -7.69 -2.47
C GLU A 112 17.42 -7.04 -2.61
N HIS A 113 17.23 -5.79 -2.16
CA HIS A 113 15.93 -5.10 -2.21
C HIS A 113 15.31 -5.08 -3.60
N GLY A 114 16.10 -4.77 -4.62
CA GLY A 114 15.62 -4.75 -5.99
C GLY A 114 15.13 -6.11 -6.48
N ALA A 115 15.79 -7.20 -6.07
CA ALA A 115 15.38 -8.56 -6.41
C ALA A 115 14.08 -8.95 -5.71
N ILE A 116 13.92 -8.56 -4.43
CA ILE A 116 12.68 -8.80 -3.66
C ILE A 116 11.51 -8.06 -4.29
N LEU A 117 11.69 -6.78 -4.64
CA LEU A 117 10.66 -5.99 -5.30
C LEU A 117 10.26 -6.60 -6.66
N LYS A 118 11.24 -6.99 -7.48
CA LYS A 118 11.00 -7.66 -8.77
C LYS A 118 10.21 -8.96 -8.60
N ARG A 119 10.53 -9.76 -7.59
CA ARG A 119 9.79 -11.00 -7.28
C ARG A 119 8.33 -10.73 -6.95
N SER A 120 8.04 -9.70 -6.12
CA SER A 120 6.66 -9.28 -5.84
C SER A 120 5.95 -8.83 -7.12
N MET A 121 6.60 -8.07 -7.99
CA MET A 121 6.04 -7.67 -9.27
C MET A 121 5.77 -8.86 -10.20
N HIS A 122 6.66 -9.85 -10.29
CA HIS A 122 6.39 -11.08 -11.04
C HIS A 122 5.17 -11.82 -10.49
N LYS A 123 5.06 -11.91 -9.16
CA LYS A 123 3.90 -12.55 -8.53
C LYS A 123 2.59 -11.81 -8.82
N ILE A 124 2.58 -10.47 -8.83
CA ILE A 124 1.41 -9.68 -9.25
C ILE A 124 1.08 -9.92 -10.73
N SER A 125 2.10 -9.96 -11.60
CA SER A 125 1.94 -10.29 -13.04
C SER A 125 1.19 -11.62 -13.22
N GLU A 126 1.59 -12.66 -12.47
CA GLU A 126 0.94 -13.97 -12.48
C GLU A 126 -0.51 -13.89 -11.99
N ILE A 127 -0.74 -13.29 -10.81
CA ILE A 127 -2.07 -13.14 -10.20
C ILE A 127 -3.04 -12.39 -11.13
N ARG A 128 -2.55 -11.36 -11.80
CA ARG A 128 -3.34 -10.48 -12.68
C ARG A 128 -3.40 -10.94 -14.14
N ASN A 129 -2.63 -11.96 -14.50
CA ASN A 129 -2.49 -12.45 -15.88
C ASN A 129 -2.14 -11.31 -16.87
N ILE A 130 -1.15 -10.49 -16.51
CA ILE A 130 -0.62 -9.39 -17.32
C ILE A 130 0.90 -9.54 -17.46
N SER A 131 1.50 -8.96 -18.52
CA SER A 131 2.94 -9.00 -18.66
C SER A 131 3.65 -8.14 -17.61
N TYR A 132 4.88 -8.52 -17.27
CA TYR A 132 5.70 -7.78 -16.31
C TYR A 132 5.94 -6.32 -16.77
N GLU A 133 6.18 -6.11 -18.06
CA GLU A 133 6.42 -4.80 -18.66
C GLU A 133 5.19 -3.87 -18.49
N LYS A 134 4.00 -4.39 -18.79
CA LYS A 134 2.74 -3.65 -18.59
C LYS A 134 2.52 -3.31 -17.11
N LEU A 135 2.82 -4.26 -16.22
CA LEU A 135 2.74 -3.99 -14.79
C LEU A 135 3.73 -2.90 -14.37
N GLN A 136 4.97 -2.96 -14.85
CA GLN A 136 5.99 -1.97 -14.53
C GLN A 136 5.59 -0.57 -15.01
N GLU A 137 5.11 -0.43 -16.23
CA GLU A 137 4.58 0.84 -16.75
C GLU A 137 3.44 1.36 -15.88
N GLN A 138 2.50 0.49 -15.50
CA GLN A 138 1.39 0.87 -14.64
C GLN A 138 1.85 1.33 -13.25
N MET A 139 2.85 0.67 -12.65
CA MET A 139 3.37 1.08 -11.33
C MET A 139 4.02 2.47 -11.38
N VAL A 140 4.73 2.81 -12.47
CA VAL A 140 5.30 4.15 -12.67
C VAL A 140 4.17 5.18 -12.75
N LEU A 141 3.17 4.96 -13.60
CA LEU A 141 2.02 5.85 -13.75
C LEU A 141 1.27 6.04 -12.44
N ASN A 142 1.10 4.96 -11.68
CA ASN A 142 0.44 5.00 -10.38
C ASN A 142 1.23 5.84 -9.37
N CYS A 143 2.55 5.69 -9.33
CA CYS A 143 3.40 6.46 -8.44
C CYS A 143 3.32 7.96 -8.76
N GLU A 144 3.43 8.33 -10.04
CA GLU A 144 3.27 9.72 -10.50
C GLU A 144 1.90 10.29 -10.13
N LYS A 145 0.83 9.52 -10.36
CA LYS A 145 -0.55 9.93 -10.06
C LYS A 145 -0.78 10.11 -8.56
N PHE A 146 -0.25 9.21 -7.74
CA PHE A 146 -0.40 9.30 -6.28
C PHE A 146 0.36 10.49 -5.70
N ILE A 147 1.61 10.68 -6.12
CA ILE A 147 2.46 11.79 -5.62
C ILE A 147 2.03 13.13 -6.24
N GLY A 148 1.44 13.11 -7.44
CA GLY A 148 1.08 14.31 -8.21
C GLY A 148 2.29 14.96 -8.89
N GLN A 149 3.33 14.19 -9.16
CA GLN A 149 4.57 14.65 -9.79
C GLN A 149 5.05 13.62 -10.82
N ARG A 150 5.46 14.08 -12.00
CA ARG A 150 6.10 13.23 -13.00
C ARG A 150 7.57 13.00 -12.65
N PHE A 151 8.05 11.78 -12.89
CA PHE A 151 9.46 11.46 -12.80
C PHE A 151 10.14 11.68 -14.14
N PRO A 152 11.30 12.34 -14.17
CA PRO A 152 12.11 12.46 -15.38
C PRO A 152 12.85 11.13 -15.61
N PHE A 153 12.28 10.23 -16.41
CA PHE A 153 12.98 9.04 -16.92
C PHE A 153 13.31 9.22 -18.38
#